data_d9dd00dac452b2589cd82d8426d4e48b
#
_entry.id   d9dd00dac452b2589cd82d8426d4e48b
#
_cell.length_a   1.000
_cell.length_b   1.000
_cell.length_c   1.000
_cell.angle_alpha   90.00
_cell.angle_beta   90.00
_cell.angle_gamma   90.00
#
_symmetry.space_group_name_H-M   'P 1'
#
loop_
_entity.id
_entity.type
_entity.pdbx_description
1 polymer ?
#
loop_
_entity_poly.entity_id
_entity_poly.type
_entity_poly.pdbx_seq_one_letter_code
_entity_poly.pdbx_strand_id
1 'polypeptide(L)'
;MGRSESLPITTATRGRLTGLLEELLNGLLDMAARREAARLAFSRRGRTGMPLRWLSNVRLPGADGLWRIGLEPASDGPRIAALRPLPPGSAAAGEDWGGDRLSPAAIDLQINGGLGLAFPELTEADLPTLLRLLDTLWSDGVEAIAPTLVTCATADLRRALGVLRQARAAHRPGRCRLLGAHLEGPFLEPSRRGAHPAQHLAAASPEALQERIAGFEREIALLTLAPELPGALALCRQLSAEGVVVCLGHSAASEQQAQAGFEAGVRMLTHAFNAMAGLHHRAAGPVAAAVLRGDIALGLIADGVHVAPSMAVLLQRLAPQQLVLVSDALAPYGLPDGTYRWDERPLIVEQGSCRLEDGTRRGCR
;
A
#
# COMPACT_ATOMS: atom_id res chain seq x y z
N MET A 1 -9.21 -9.74 -29.21
CA MET A 1 -8.52 -9.09 -28.11
C MET A 1 -9.54 -8.92 -26.98
N GLY A 2 -9.68 -9.94 -26.15
CA GLY A 2 -10.61 -9.95 -25.01
C GLY A 2 -9.89 -9.38 -23.79
N ARG A 3 -10.41 -8.29 -23.22
CA ARG A 3 -9.99 -7.83 -21.91
C ARG A 3 -10.47 -8.86 -20.87
N SER A 4 -9.55 -9.46 -20.14
CA SER A 4 -9.85 -10.29 -18.99
C SER A 4 -10.42 -9.35 -17.90
N GLU A 5 -11.72 -9.45 -17.65
CA GLU A 5 -12.33 -8.81 -16.48
C GLU A 5 -11.87 -9.55 -15.23
N SER A 6 -10.94 -8.96 -14.49
CA SER A 6 -10.53 -9.46 -13.19
C SER A 6 -11.66 -9.25 -12.19
N LEU A 7 -12.25 -10.35 -11.71
CA LEU A 7 -13.22 -10.31 -10.62
C LEU A 7 -12.47 -10.25 -9.27
N PRO A 8 -12.63 -9.19 -8.47
CA PRO A 8 -12.05 -9.14 -7.15
C PRO A 8 -12.78 -10.11 -6.20
N ILE A 9 -12.01 -10.94 -5.51
CA ILE A 9 -12.51 -11.89 -4.51
C ILE A 9 -12.24 -11.30 -3.13
N THR A 10 -13.28 -10.77 -2.48
CA THR A 10 -13.18 -10.23 -1.14
C THR A 10 -13.35 -11.31 -0.07
N THR A 11 -12.44 -11.39 0.88
CA THR A 11 -12.67 -12.05 2.17
C THR A 11 -13.17 -11.01 3.15
N ALA A 12 -14.47 -11.02 3.45
CA ALA A 12 -15.04 -10.12 4.43
C ALA A 12 -14.61 -10.53 5.85
N THR A 13 -13.81 -9.74 6.51
CA THR A 13 -13.61 -9.78 7.96
C THR A 13 -14.02 -8.46 8.57
N ARG A 14 -15.03 -8.49 9.43
CA ARG A 14 -15.40 -7.39 10.34
C ARG A 14 -14.43 -7.42 11.53
N GLY A 15 -13.48 -6.49 11.56
CA GLY A 15 -12.58 -6.25 12.68
C GLY A 15 -12.10 -4.80 12.66
N ARG A 16 -11.73 -4.26 13.83
CA ARG A 16 -11.22 -2.88 13.98
C ARG A 16 -10.05 -2.64 13.04
N LEU A 17 -9.90 -1.43 12.49
CA LEU A 17 -8.86 -1.05 11.51
C LEU A 17 -7.44 -1.47 11.93
N THR A 18 -7.13 -1.42 13.22
CA THR A 18 -5.87 -1.88 13.81
C THR A 18 -5.66 -3.39 13.63
N GLY A 19 -6.70 -4.20 13.80
CA GLY A 19 -6.64 -5.64 13.57
C GLY A 19 -6.39 -5.98 12.10
N LEU A 20 -6.94 -5.20 11.17
CA LEU A 20 -6.77 -5.45 9.73
C LEU A 20 -5.34 -5.14 9.25
N LEU A 21 -4.72 -4.07 9.76
CA LEU A 21 -3.32 -3.73 9.45
C LEU A 21 -2.34 -4.68 10.17
N GLU A 22 -2.63 -5.10 11.39
CA GLU A 22 -1.88 -6.16 12.07
C GLU A 22 -2.08 -7.51 11.39
N GLU A 23 -3.29 -7.86 10.95
CA GLU A 23 -3.54 -9.07 10.16
C GLU A 23 -2.89 -9.00 8.78
N LEU A 24 -2.82 -7.81 8.14
CA LEU A 24 -2.12 -7.62 6.87
C LEU A 24 -0.59 -7.71 7.04
N LEU A 25 -0.02 -7.05 8.05
CA LEU A 25 1.41 -7.14 8.36
C LEU A 25 1.77 -8.54 8.86
N ASN A 26 0.98 -9.12 9.74
CA ASN A 26 1.16 -10.50 10.23
C ASN A 26 0.81 -11.53 9.15
N GLY A 27 -0.14 -11.27 8.26
CA GLY A 27 -0.47 -12.13 7.13
C GLY A 27 0.59 -12.11 6.02
N LEU A 28 1.32 -11.01 5.85
CA LEU A 28 2.52 -10.94 5.01
C LEU A 28 3.70 -11.70 5.65
N LEU A 29 3.81 -11.67 6.98
CA LEU A 29 4.82 -12.40 7.75
C LEU A 29 4.51 -13.91 7.86
N ASP A 30 3.24 -14.32 7.70
CA ASP A 30 2.78 -15.70 7.92
C ASP A 30 2.38 -16.47 6.65
N MET A 31 3.17 -16.33 5.57
CA MET A 31 2.99 -17.22 4.40
C MET A 31 3.30 -18.70 4.70
N ALA A 32 3.99 -19.01 5.79
CA ALA A 32 4.24 -20.40 6.22
C ALA A 32 2.98 -21.04 6.82
N ALA A 33 2.22 -20.31 7.64
CA ALA A 33 0.94 -20.79 8.19
C ALA A 33 -0.16 -20.92 7.11
N ARG A 34 -0.10 -20.16 6.02
CA ARG A 34 -1.03 -20.32 4.89
C ARG A 34 -0.83 -21.62 4.12
N ARG A 35 0.37 -22.21 4.13
CA ARG A 35 0.60 -23.58 3.62
C ARG A 35 -0.14 -24.65 4.44
N GLU A 36 -0.33 -24.42 5.73
CA GLU A 36 -1.05 -25.31 6.64
C GLU A 36 -2.58 -25.10 6.56
N ALA A 37 -3.04 -23.86 6.46
CA ALA A 37 -4.45 -23.52 6.29
C ALA A 37 -5.03 -24.03 4.95
N ALA A 38 -4.24 -24.04 3.87
CA ALA A 38 -4.61 -24.63 2.60
C ALA A 38 -4.77 -26.16 2.67
N ARG A 39 -4.16 -26.83 3.64
CA ARG A 39 -4.35 -28.26 3.92
C ARG A 39 -5.64 -28.60 4.67
N LEU A 40 -6.21 -27.66 5.42
CA LEU A 40 -7.36 -27.90 6.32
C LEU A 40 -8.72 -27.54 5.74
N ALA A 41 -8.82 -26.81 4.62
CA ALA A 41 -10.10 -26.42 4.01
C ALA A 41 -10.64 -27.45 3.00
N PHE A 42 -10.79 -28.72 3.39
CA PHE A 42 -11.44 -29.74 2.57
C PHE A 42 -12.87 -30.04 3.06
N SER A 43 -13.85 -29.22 2.68
CA SER A 43 -15.25 -29.60 2.74
C SER A 43 -15.76 -30.00 1.35
N ARG A 44 -16.46 -31.13 1.25
CA ARG A 44 -17.01 -31.66 0.00
C ARG A 44 -18.31 -31.01 -0.48
N ARG A 45 -18.89 -30.09 0.31
CA ARG A 45 -20.12 -29.32 -0.03
C ARG A 45 -19.99 -27.89 0.45
N GLY A 46 -20.42 -26.94 -0.38
CA GLY A 46 -20.62 -25.56 0.07
C GLY A 46 -21.57 -25.52 1.27
N ARG A 47 -21.40 -24.55 2.16
CA ARG A 47 -22.24 -24.39 3.38
C ARG A 47 -23.72 -24.22 3.08
N THR A 48 -24.08 -23.75 1.90
CA THR A 48 -25.44 -23.45 1.45
C THR A 48 -26.14 -24.57 0.70
N GLY A 49 -25.45 -25.69 0.38
CA GLY A 49 -26.01 -26.77 -0.45
C GLY A 49 -26.21 -26.42 -1.93
N MET A 50 -25.93 -25.19 -2.35
CA MET A 50 -26.01 -24.77 -3.76
C MET A 50 -24.83 -25.29 -4.58
N PRO A 51 -25.01 -25.52 -5.91
CA PRO A 51 -23.91 -25.90 -6.78
C PRO A 51 -22.84 -24.82 -6.86
N LEU A 52 -21.57 -25.21 -6.73
CA LEU A 52 -20.45 -24.30 -6.86
C LEU A 52 -20.27 -23.88 -8.32
N ARG A 53 -20.03 -22.58 -8.55
CA ARG A 53 -19.46 -22.09 -9.81
C ARG A 53 -17.96 -22.41 -9.80
N TRP A 54 -17.46 -23.07 -10.83
CA TRP A 54 -16.06 -23.46 -10.91
C TRP A 54 -15.29 -22.59 -11.90
N LEU A 55 -14.13 -22.09 -11.44
CA LEU A 55 -13.07 -21.53 -12.28
C LEU A 55 -12.02 -22.63 -12.42
N SER A 56 -11.61 -22.96 -13.62
CA SER A 56 -10.62 -24.01 -13.91
C SER A 56 -9.40 -23.45 -14.62
N ASN A 57 -8.30 -24.21 -14.64
CA ASN A 57 -7.03 -23.80 -15.25
C ASN A 57 -6.46 -22.50 -14.67
N VAL A 58 -6.55 -22.33 -13.36
CA VAL A 58 -6.07 -21.14 -12.65
C VAL A 58 -4.71 -21.43 -12.01
N ARG A 59 -3.76 -20.48 -12.09
CA ARG A 59 -2.50 -20.53 -11.33
C ARG A 59 -2.66 -19.71 -10.05
N LEU A 60 -2.24 -20.28 -8.92
CA LEU A 60 -2.28 -19.61 -7.61
C LEU A 60 -0.88 -19.20 -7.17
N PRO A 61 -0.72 -18.08 -6.44
CA PRO A 61 0.55 -17.68 -5.86
C PRO A 61 1.09 -18.75 -4.89
N GLY A 62 2.36 -19.08 -5.01
CA GLY A 62 3.01 -20.05 -4.12
C GLY A 62 2.54 -21.50 -4.24
N ALA A 63 1.75 -21.83 -5.27
CA ALA A 63 1.28 -23.18 -5.54
C ALA A 63 1.70 -23.64 -6.96
N ASP A 64 2.18 -24.86 -7.06
CA ASP A 64 2.57 -25.45 -8.34
C ASP A 64 1.35 -25.95 -9.12
N GLY A 65 1.48 -25.94 -10.46
CA GLY A 65 0.47 -26.49 -11.37
C GLY A 65 -0.76 -25.61 -11.55
N LEU A 66 -1.83 -26.27 -12.07
CA LEU A 66 -3.12 -25.63 -12.30
C LEU A 66 -4.12 -26.04 -11.21
N TRP A 67 -5.08 -25.17 -10.97
CA TRP A 67 -6.06 -25.33 -9.90
C TRP A 67 -7.48 -25.10 -10.40
N ARG A 68 -8.44 -25.63 -9.66
CA ARG A 68 -9.86 -25.32 -9.76
C ARG A 68 -10.31 -24.63 -8.49
N ILE A 69 -11.10 -23.55 -8.65
CA ILE A 69 -11.66 -22.74 -7.56
C ILE A 69 -13.17 -22.87 -7.61
N GLY A 70 -13.76 -23.40 -6.54
CA GLY A 70 -15.20 -23.46 -6.36
C GLY A 70 -15.69 -22.23 -5.62
N LEU A 71 -16.61 -21.49 -6.23
CA LEU A 71 -17.23 -20.29 -5.68
C LEU A 71 -18.67 -20.61 -5.25
N GLU A 72 -19.04 -20.23 -4.03
CA GLU A 72 -20.42 -20.22 -3.55
C GLU A 72 -20.99 -18.80 -3.55
N PRO A 73 -22.28 -18.62 -3.88
CA PRO A 73 -22.91 -17.31 -3.78
C PRO A 73 -23.02 -16.87 -2.32
N ALA A 74 -22.80 -15.57 -2.08
CA ALA A 74 -23.04 -14.92 -0.81
C ALA A 74 -23.63 -13.52 -1.06
N SER A 75 -24.27 -12.93 -0.04
CA SER A 75 -24.97 -11.64 -0.15
C SER A 75 -24.05 -10.46 -0.50
N ASP A 76 -22.76 -10.59 -0.20
CA ASP A 76 -21.71 -9.60 -0.41
C ASP A 76 -20.76 -9.97 -1.57
N GLY A 77 -21.12 -10.96 -2.40
CA GLY A 77 -20.36 -11.44 -3.52
C GLY A 77 -19.92 -12.91 -3.35
N PRO A 78 -19.46 -13.55 -4.43
CA PRO A 78 -19.08 -14.96 -4.39
C PRO A 78 -17.89 -15.19 -3.44
N ARG A 79 -17.92 -16.31 -2.70
CA ARG A 79 -16.86 -16.71 -1.78
C ARG A 79 -16.18 -17.97 -2.25
N ILE A 80 -14.87 -18.10 -2.00
CA ILE A 80 -14.13 -19.32 -2.27
C ILE A 80 -14.57 -20.39 -1.26
N ALA A 81 -15.23 -21.43 -1.76
CA ALA A 81 -15.69 -22.57 -0.97
C ALA A 81 -14.80 -23.80 -1.17
N ALA A 82 -14.05 -23.90 -2.26
CA ALA A 82 -13.15 -25.00 -2.54
C ALA A 82 -11.95 -24.59 -3.39
N LEU A 83 -10.78 -25.16 -3.07
CA LEU A 83 -9.57 -25.11 -3.89
C LEU A 83 -9.14 -26.55 -4.17
N ARG A 84 -8.94 -26.92 -5.44
CA ARG A 84 -8.53 -28.27 -5.84
C ARG A 84 -7.43 -28.22 -6.89
N PRO A 85 -6.34 -28.97 -6.71
CA PRO A 85 -5.37 -29.17 -7.79
C PRO A 85 -6.07 -29.74 -9.02
N LEU A 86 -5.69 -29.29 -10.20
CA LEU A 86 -6.15 -29.84 -11.46
C LEU A 86 -5.05 -30.74 -12.03
N PRO A 87 -5.24 -32.06 -12.08
CA PRO A 87 -4.25 -32.97 -12.65
C PRO A 87 -3.97 -32.64 -14.13
N PRO A 88 -2.72 -32.84 -14.62
CA PRO A 88 -2.39 -32.65 -16.02
C PRO A 88 -3.33 -33.49 -16.93
N GLY A 89 -3.81 -32.89 -18.02
CA GLY A 89 -4.72 -33.55 -18.97
C GLY A 89 -6.16 -33.66 -18.52
N SER A 90 -6.53 -33.16 -17.34
CA SER A 90 -7.92 -33.10 -16.90
C SER A 90 -8.73 -32.11 -17.70
N ALA A 91 -9.98 -32.49 -18.06
CA ALA A 91 -10.89 -31.51 -18.69
C ALA A 91 -11.23 -30.38 -17.73
N ALA A 92 -11.19 -29.16 -18.25
CA ALA A 92 -11.67 -27.99 -17.54
C ALA A 92 -13.19 -28.12 -17.35
N ALA A 93 -13.65 -28.16 -16.10
CA ALA A 93 -15.07 -28.12 -15.81
C ALA A 93 -15.40 -26.76 -15.19
N GLY A 94 -16.36 -26.04 -15.80
CA GLY A 94 -16.69 -24.66 -15.44
C GLY A 94 -16.02 -23.66 -16.39
N GLU A 95 -15.76 -22.46 -15.89
CA GLU A 95 -15.11 -21.37 -16.63
C GLU A 95 -13.60 -21.64 -16.76
N ASP A 96 -13.08 -21.73 -17.98
CA ASP A 96 -11.67 -21.99 -18.25
C ASP A 96 -10.88 -20.67 -18.28
N TRP A 97 -9.88 -20.55 -17.40
CA TRP A 97 -9.01 -19.39 -17.28
C TRP A 97 -7.67 -19.55 -18.02
N GLY A 98 -7.51 -20.60 -18.83
CA GLY A 98 -6.40 -20.76 -19.76
C GLY A 98 -5.00 -20.76 -19.13
N GLY A 99 -4.87 -20.96 -17.83
CA GLY A 99 -3.62 -20.89 -17.11
C GLY A 99 -3.28 -19.50 -16.56
N ASP A 100 -4.22 -18.57 -16.59
CA ASP A 100 -4.07 -17.25 -16.00
C ASP A 100 -3.84 -17.31 -14.48
N ARG A 101 -3.19 -16.29 -13.95
CA ARG A 101 -2.90 -16.17 -12.51
C ARG A 101 -4.03 -15.45 -11.79
N LEU A 102 -4.50 -16.05 -10.71
CA LEU A 102 -5.38 -15.41 -9.75
C LEU A 102 -4.61 -15.11 -8.48
N SER A 103 -4.60 -13.87 -8.05
CA SER A 103 -4.03 -13.43 -6.78
C SER A 103 -5.10 -12.73 -5.93
N PRO A 104 -4.89 -12.58 -4.62
CA PRO A 104 -5.63 -11.59 -3.84
C PRO A 104 -5.56 -10.23 -4.53
N ALA A 105 -6.59 -9.42 -4.39
CA ALA A 105 -6.57 -8.05 -4.85
C ALA A 105 -5.47 -7.26 -4.12
N ALA A 106 -4.90 -6.27 -4.81
CA ALA A 106 -3.82 -5.47 -4.28
C ALA A 106 -4.30 -4.54 -3.16
N ILE A 107 -3.39 -4.24 -2.24
CA ILE A 107 -3.55 -3.17 -1.25
C ILE A 107 -2.36 -2.24 -1.43
N ASP A 108 -2.64 -0.96 -1.69
CA ASP A 108 -1.59 0.03 -1.87
C ASP A 108 -1.53 0.96 -0.65
N LEU A 109 -0.42 0.87 0.08
CA LEU A 109 -0.21 1.64 1.32
C LEU A 109 0.41 3.02 1.07
N GLN A 110 0.76 3.34 -0.19
CA GLN A 110 1.34 4.63 -0.56
C GLN A 110 0.92 5.00 -1.98
N ILE A 111 -0.07 5.89 -2.08
CA ILE A 111 -0.60 6.47 -3.32
C ILE A 111 -1.00 7.92 -3.03
N ASN A 112 -0.55 8.87 -3.85
CA ASN A 112 -0.69 10.31 -3.60
C ASN A 112 -1.84 10.96 -4.38
N GLY A 113 -2.43 10.24 -5.32
CA GLY A 113 -3.49 10.79 -6.16
C GLY A 113 -3.86 9.93 -7.36
N GLY A 114 -4.66 10.51 -8.26
CA GLY A 114 -5.07 9.90 -9.52
C GLY A 114 -6.18 10.69 -10.20
N LEU A 115 -6.38 10.47 -11.49
CA LEU A 115 -7.38 11.17 -12.33
C LEU A 115 -7.30 12.70 -12.22
N GLY A 116 -6.10 13.25 -12.04
CA GLY A 116 -5.86 14.67 -11.87
C GLY A 116 -5.94 15.17 -10.42
N LEU A 117 -6.34 14.34 -9.47
CA LEU A 117 -6.41 14.71 -8.05
C LEU A 117 -5.06 14.49 -7.37
N ALA A 118 -4.53 15.50 -6.69
CA ALA A 118 -3.49 15.38 -5.68
C ALA A 118 -4.17 15.36 -4.30
N PHE A 119 -3.98 14.31 -3.52
CA PHE A 119 -4.74 14.15 -2.27
C PHE A 119 -4.56 15.28 -1.25
N PRO A 120 -3.37 15.91 -1.08
CA PRO A 120 -3.24 17.06 -0.20
C PRO A 120 -4.07 18.28 -0.64
N GLU A 121 -4.44 18.37 -1.93
CA GLU A 121 -5.17 19.50 -2.51
C GLU A 121 -6.69 19.30 -2.53
N LEU A 122 -7.19 18.13 -2.09
CA LEU A 122 -8.61 17.78 -2.14
C LEU A 122 -9.50 18.84 -1.50
N THR A 123 -10.58 19.16 -2.21
CA THR A 123 -11.71 19.98 -1.77
C THR A 123 -13.02 19.18 -1.83
N GLU A 124 -14.08 19.68 -1.24
CA GLU A 124 -15.40 19.01 -1.32
C GLU A 124 -15.91 18.86 -2.75
N ALA A 125 -15.53 19.77 -3.65
CA ALA A 125 -15.89 19.70 -5.07
C ALA A 125 -15.26 18.48 -5.78
N ASP A 126 -14.17 17.92 -5.24
CA ASP A 126 -13.45 16.80 -5.82
C ASP A 126 -14.04 15.44 -5.43
N LEU A 127 -14.96 15.39 -4.47
CA LEU A 127 -15.54 14.15 -3.97
C LEU A 127 -16.08 13.23 -5.09
N PRO A 128 -16.82 13.72 -6.10
CA PRO A 128 -17.29 12.87 -7.20
C PRO A 128 -16.14 12.24 -8.01
N THR A 129 -15.06 13.00 -8.27
CA THR A 129 -13.87 12.50 -8.98
C THR A 129 -13.08 11.51 -8.13
N LEU A 130 -12.95 11.75 -6.82
CA LEU A 130 -12.34 10.81 -5.88
C LEU A 130 -13.10 9.47 -5.85
N LEU A 131 -14.42 9.50 -5.83
CA LEU A 131 -15.21 8.28 -5.87
C LEU A 131 -15.04 7.52 -7.20
N ARG A 132 -14.89 8.21 -8.33
CA ARG A 132 -14.54 7.59 -9.62
C ARG A 132 -13.14 6.99 -9.60
N LEU A 133 -12.17 7.69 -9.00
CA LEU A 133 -10.80 7.14 -8.81
C LEU A 133 -10.85 5.83 -8.03
N LEU A 134 -11.62 5.75 -6.95
CA LEU A 134 -11.79 4.52 -6.18
C LEU A 134 -12.47 3.40 -6.97
N ASP A 135 -13.40 3.72 -7.88
CA ASP A 135 -14.00 2.75 -8.80
C ASP A 135 -12.98 2.28 -9.86
N THR A 136 -12.12 3.17 -10.37
CA THR A 136 -11.03 2.84 -11.30
C THR A 136 -10.01 1.93 -10.64
N LEU A 137 -9.52 2.27 -9.45
CA LEU A 137 -8.58 1.44 -8.69
C LEU A 137 -9.14 0.03 -8.45
N TRP A 138 -10.42 -0.07 -8.12
CA TRP A 138 -11.08 -1.38 -8.00
C TRP A 138 -11.05 -2.17 -9.31
N SER A 139 -11.34 -1.52 -10.43
CA SER A 139 -11.29 -2.14 -11.76
C SER A 139 -9.88 -2.57 -12.16
N ASP A 140 -8.86 -1.89 -11.64
CA ASP A 140 -7.44 -2.23 -11.82
C ASP A 140 -6.95 -3.30 -10.83
N GLY A 141 -7.86 -3.85 -10.00
CA GLY A 141 -7.55 -4.93 -9.05
C GLY A 141 -7.02 -4.47 -7.70
N VAL A 142 -7.17 -3.18 -7.36
CA VAL A 142 -6.78 -2.63 -6.05
C VAL A 142 -7.99 -2.61 -5.11
N GLU A 143 -7.98 -3.46 -4.11
CA GLU A 143 -9.08 -3.58 -3.14
C GLU A 143 -9.12 -2.42 -2.14
N ALA A 144 -7.95 -1.95 -1.71
CA ALA A 144 -7.86 -0.92 -0.70
C ALA A 144 -6.61 -0.06 -0.87
N ILE A 145 -6.70 1.20 -0.45
CA ILE A 145 -5.57 2.13 -0.42
C ILE A 145 -5.44 2.84 0.91
N ALA A 146 -4.22 3.27 1.24
CA ALA A 146 -3.95 4.31 2.22
C ALA A 146 -3.61 5.60 1.46
N PRO A 147 -4.58 6.53 1.25
CA PRO A 147 -4.31 7.77 0.53
C PRO A 147 -3.25 8.58 1.26
N THR A 148 -2.18 8.91 0.52
CA THR A 148 -0.99 9.54 1.07
C THR A 148 -1.11 11.05 0.98
N LEU A 149 -1.04 11.70 2.14
CA LEU A 149 -1.00 13.15 2.27
C LEU A 149 0.45 13.55 2.55
N VAL A 150 1.16 13.94 1.49
CA VAL A 150 2.52 14.46 1.61
C VAL A 150 2.53 15.75 2.43
N THR A 151 3.69 16.12 2.95
CA THR A 151 3.89 17.35 3.72
C THR A 151 3.25 18.56 3.04
N CYS A 152 2.28 19.19 3.71
CA CYS A 152 1.54 20.36 3.24
C CYS A 152 1.15 21.27 4.43
N ALA A 153 0.48 22.39 4.15
CA ALA A 153 -0.05 23.25 5.19
C ALA A 153 -1.11 22.52 6.04
N THR A 154 -1.18 22.84 7.33
CA THR A 154 -2.14 22.23 8.27
C THR A 154 -3.59 22.39 7.79
N ALA A 155 -3.94 23.54 7.24
CA ALA A 155 -5.30 23.79 6.73
C ALA A 155 -5.67 22.86 5.56
N ASP A 156 -4.73 22.64 4.63
CA ASP A 156 -4.93 21.75 3.48
C ASP A 156 -5.03 20.30 3.92
N LEU A 157 -4.14 19.85 4.81
CA LEU A 157 -4.21 18.52 5.41
C LEU A 157 -5.59 18.25 6.02
N ARG A 158 -6.08 19.15 6.86
CA ARG A 158 -7.36 18.99 7.56
C ARG A 158 -8.55 19.00 6.60
N ARG A 159 -8.50 19.86 5.57
CA ARG A 159 -9.50 19.86 4.49
C ARG A 159 -9.52 18.52 3.75
N ALA A 160 -8.36 18.03 3.31
CA ALA A 160 -8.23 16.75 2.63
C ALA A 160 -8.72 15.58 3.48
N LEU A 161 -8.37 15.52 4.77
CA LEU A 161 -8.87 14.51 5.72
C LEU A 161 -10.40 14.53 5.83
N GLY A 162 -11.01 15.72 5.79
CA GLY A 162 -12.47 15.87 5.77
C GLY A 162 -13.11 15.25 4.54
N VAL A 163 -12.53 15.46 3.34
CA VAL A 163 -13.01 14.87 2.08
C VAL A 163 -12.80 13.35 2.07
N LEU A 164 -11.64 12.87 2.52
CA LEU A 164 -11.37 11.43 2.63
C LEU A 164 -12.34 10.73 3.60
N ARG A 165 -12.71 11.38 4.71
CA ARG A 165 -13.74 10.89 5.65
C ARG A 165 -15.10 10.76 4.96
N GLN A 166 -15.51 11.73 4.16
CA GLN A 166 -16.75 11.67 3.37
C GLN A 166 -16.70 10.54 2.34
N ALA A 167 -15.59 10.41 1.59
CA ALA A 167 -15.42 9.34 0.62
C ALA A 167 -15.46 7.95 1.26
N ARG A 168 -14.86 7.79 2.46
CA ARG A 168 -14.90 6.55 3.24
C ARG A 168 -16.32 6.20 3.69
N ALA A 169 -17.11 7.18 4.10
CA ALA A 169 -18.52 6.98 4.44
C ALA A 169 -19.38 6.59 3.22
N ALA A 170 -18.99 7.00 2.01
CA ALA A 170 -19.64 6.66 0.75
C ALA A 170 -19.16 5.33 0.13
N HIS A 171 -18.45 4.49 0.91
CA HIS A 171 -18.00 3.18 0.42
C HIS A 171 -19.18 2.26 0.09
N ARG A 172 -19.00 1.46 -0.97
CA ARG A 172 -19.93 0.41 -1.41
C ARG A 172 -19.16 -0.82 -1.92
N PRO A 173 -19.75 -2.02 -1.96
CA PRO A 173 -19.14 -3.16 -2.65
C PRO A 173 -18.80 -2.81 -4.11
N GLY A 174 -17.66 -3.28 -4.60
CA GLY A 174 -17.19 -2.97 -5.96
C GLY A 174 -16.52 -1.59 -6.06
N ARG A 175 -16.04 -1.05 -4.95
CA ARG A 175 -15.23 0.18 -4.88
C ARG A 175 -14.02 -0.05 -3.99
N CYS A 176 -12.85 0.45 -4.38
CA CYS A 176 -11.65 0.44 -3.57
C CYS A 176 -11.91 1.10 -2.20
N ARG A 177 -11.46 0.45 -1.13
CA ARG A 177 -11.65 0.93 0.26
C ARG A 177 -10.57 1.91 0.65
N LEU A 178 -10.92 2.89 1.50
CA LEU A 178 -9.97 3.75 2.19
C LEU A 178 -9.65 3.14 3.56
N LEU A 179 -8.40 2.75 3.78
CA LEU A 179 -7.91 2.17 5.05
C LEU A 179 -7.76 3.23 6.15
N GLY A 180 -7.56 4.46 5.76
CA GLY A 180 -7.16 5.62 6.52
C GLY A 180 -6.01 6.32 5.81
N ALA A 181 -5.71 7.56 6.19
CA ALA A 181 -4.67 8.34 5.54
C ALA A 181 -3.28 7.86 5.93
N HIS A 182 -2.36 7.90 4.98
CA HIS A 182 -0.93 7.85 5.22
C HIS A 182 -0.40 9.29 5.25
N LEU A 183 0.05 9.77 6.39
CA LEU A 183 0.74 11.06 6.49
C LEU A 183 2.22 10.86 6.16
N GLU A 184 2.68 11.39 5.04
CA GLU A 184 4.09 11.38 4.70
C GLU A 184 4.74 12.69 5.12
N GLY A 185 5.34 12.67 6.30
CA GLY A 185 5.82 13.85 7.02
C GLY A 185 4.74 14.46 7.92
N PRO A 186 5.01 15.66 8.45
CA PRO A 186 6.06 16.63 8.10
C PRO A 186 7.38 16.45 8.86
N PHE A 187 7.53 15.42 9.66
CA PHE A 187 8.68 15.18 10.53
C PHE A 187 9.79 14.46 9.76
N LEU A 188 10.29 15.10 8.70
CA LEU A 188 11.25 14.52 7.75
C LEU A 188 12.61 15.22 7.89
N GLU A 189 13.69 14.48 7.57
CA GLU A 189 15.03 15.03 7.53
C GLU A 189 15.17 16.01 6.36
N PRO A 190 15.50 17.31 6.59
CA PRO A 190 15.51 18.33 5.54
C PRO A 190 16.42 17.96 4.35
N SER A 191 17.56 17.30 4.59
CA SER A 191 18.49 16.88 3.54
C SER A 191 17.96 15.70 2.72
N ARG A 192 16.94 15.00 3.21
CA ARG A 192 16.28 13.84 2.59
C ARG A 192 14.82 14.11 2.23
N ARG A 193 14.37 15.35 2.32
CA ARG A 193 12.97 15.74 2.08
C ARG A 193 12.48 15.41 0.66
N GLY A 194 13.40 15.15 -0.27
CA GLY A 194 13.01 14.94 -1.66
C GLY A 194 12.20 16.13 -2.16
N ALA A 195 11.04 15.87 -2.63
CA ALA A 195 10.17 16.89 -3.22
C ALA A 195 9.16 17.51 -2.25
N HIS A 196 9.19 17.14 -0.95
CA HIS A 196 8.35 17.77 0.06
C HIS A 196 8.72 19.25 0.24
N PRO A 197 7.73 20.17 0.35
CA PRO A 197 7.97 21.60 0.53
C PRO A 197 8.67 21.89 1.87
N ALA A 198 9.86 22.49 1.79
CA ALA A 198 10.69 22.72 2.98
C ALA A 198 10.00 23.60 4.05
N GLN A 199 9.16 24.57 3.62
CA GLN A 199 8.42 25.47 4.50
C GLN A 199 7.34 24.80 5.35
N HIS A 200 6.97 23.56 5.06
CA HIS A 200 5.97 22.79 5.80
C HIS A 200 6.56 21.67 6.63
N LEU A 201 7.89 21.48 6.60
CA LEU A 201 8.56 20.57 7.52
C LEU A 201 8.42 21.08 8.96
N ALA A 202 8.34 20.17 9.92
CA ALA A 202 8.17 20.49 11.32
C ALA A 202 9.10 19.66 12.21
N ALA A 203 9.41 20.18 13.40
CA ALA A 203 10.04 19.39 14.44
C ALA A 203 9.08 18.30 14.94
N ALA A 204 9.62 17.11 15.23
CA ALA A 204 8.81 16.00 15.70
C ALA A 204 8.39 16.22 17.16
N SER A 205 7.11 16.47 17.39
CA SER A 205 6.54 16.52 18.74
C SER A 205 5.06 16.14 18.75
N PRO A 206 4.53 15.67 19.89
CA PRO A 206 3.11 15.39 20.05
C PRO A 206 2.22 16.61 19.76
N GLU A 207 2.65 17.81 20.18
CA GLU A 207 1.91 19.05 19.99
C GLU A 207 1.81 19.42 18.51
N ALA A 208 2.91 19.32 17.77
CA ALA A 208 2.95 19.59 16.34
C ALA A 208 2.09 18.60 15.55
N LEU A 209 2.03 17.34 15.99
CA LEU A 209 1.13 16.35 15.42
C LEU A 209 -0.32 16.69 15.74
N GLN A 210 -0.64 16.93 17.02
CA GLN A 210 -2.00 17.22 17.46
C GLN A 210 -2.59 18.46 16.79
N GLU A 211 -1.81 19.52 16.61
CA GLU A 211 -2.23 20.72 15.86
C GLU A 211 -2.72 20.35 14.45
N ARG A 212 -2.05 19.43 13.80
CA ARG A 212 -2.37 19.01 12.43
C ARG A 212 -3.59 18.12 12.33
N ILE A 213 -3.76 17.15 13.25
CA ILE A 213 -4.75 16.08 13.12
C ILE A 213 -5.91 16.14 14.12
N ALA A 214 -5.99 17.16 14.99
CA ALA A 214 -7.04 17.27 16.01
C ALA A 214 -8.44 17.01 15.42
N GLY A 215 -9.16 16.02 15.96
CA GLY A 215 -10.46 15.54 15.46
C GLY A 215 -10.40 14.64 14.22
N PHE A 216 -9.21 14.28 13.78
CA PHE A 216 -8.96 13.34 12.68
C PHE A 216 -8.04 12.16 13.08
N GLU A 217 -7.77 11.96 14.36
CA GLU A 217 -6.83 10.95 14.86
C GLU A 217 -7.19 9.55 14.36
N ARG A 218 -8.48 9.25 14.26
CA ARG A 218 -8.99 7.95 13.80
C ARG A 218 -8.97 7.77 12.27
N GLU A 219 -8.65 8.83 11.54
CA GLU A 219 -8.51 8.78 10.09
C GLU A 219 -7.06 8.46 9.66
N ILE A 220 -6.12 8.46 10.60
CA ILE A 220 -4.71 8.22 10.31
C ILE A 220 -4.41 6.73 10.47
N ALA A 221 -3.96 6.09 9.40
CA ALA A 221 -3.54 4.69 9.40
C ALA A 221 -2.02 4.54 9.47
N LEU A 222 -1.28 5.39 8.73
CA LEU A 222 0.18 5.35 8.68
C LEU A 222 0.74 6.77 8.87
N LEU A 223 1.95 6.86 9.44
CA LEU A 223 2.72 8.10 9.48
C LEU A 223 4.20 7.83 9.20
N THR A 224 4.75 8.50 8.19
CA THR A 224 6.17 8.47 7.84
C THR A 224 6.91 9.60 8.52
N LEU A 225 8.01 9.28 9.19
CA LEU A 225 8.91 10.24 9.82
C LEU A 225 10.39 9.77 9.77
N ALA A 226 11.29 10.70 10.05
CA ALA A 226 12.72 10.45 10.22
C ALA A 226 13.02 10.21 11.71
N PRO A 227 13.34 8.97 12.14
CA PRO A 227 13.47 8.63 13.56
C PRO A 227 14.69 9.23 14.24
N GLU A 228 15.69 9.69 13.47
CA GLU A 228 16.89 10.36 13.98
C GLU A 228 16.63 11.81 14.43
N LEU A 229 15.48 12.40 14.10
CA LEU A 229 15.15 13.76 14.49
C LEU A 229 14.88 13.85 16.00
N PRO A 230 15.24 14.97 16.64
CA PRO A 230 14.89 15.22 18.04
C PRO A 230 13.37 15.07 18.27
N GLY A 231 12.99 14.31 19.31
CA GLY A 231 11.58 14.03 19.64
C GLY A 231 10.92 12.89 18.88
N ALA A 232 11.46 12.47 17.73
CA ALA A 232 10.84 11.49 16.85
C ALA A 232 10.62 10.13 17.52
N LEU A 233 11.57 9.62 18.32
CA LEU A 233 11.41 8.34 19.01
C LEU A 233 10.26 8.35 20.03
N ALA A 234 10.02 9.47 20.70
CA ALA A 234 8.88 9.61 21.61
C ALA A 234 7.56 9.58 20.83
N LEU A 235 7.51 10.28 19.70
CA LEU A 235 6.38 10.30 18.80
C LEU A 235 6.10 8.91 18.19
N CYS A 236 7.15 8.14 17.82
CA CYS A 236 7.01 6.76 17.37
C CYS A 236 6.29 5.88 18.40
N ARG A 237 6.70 5.97 19.68
CA ARG A 237 6.07 5.18 20.77
C ARG A 237 4.60 5.56 20.95
N GLN A 238 4.31 6.86 20.94
CA GLN A 238 2.93 7.35 21.06
C GLN A 238 2.06 6.83 19.94
N LEU A 239 2.43 7.07 18.68
CA LEU A 239 1.68 6.66 17.50
C LEU A 239 1.47 5.15 17.46
N SER A 240 2.51 4.38 17.78
CA SER A 240 2.41 2.92 17.85
C SER A 240 1.42 2.45 18.93
N ALA A 241 1.41 3.10 20.09
CA ALA A 241 0.44 2.81 21.16
C ALA A 241 -1.00 3.19 20.77
N GLU A 242 -1.18 4.18 19.92
CA GLU A 242 -2.47 4.60 19.36
C GLU A 242 -2.92 3.73 18.17
N GLY A 243 -2.07 2.76 17.73
CA GLY A 243 -2.37 1.83 16.65
C GLY A 243 -2.11 2.37 15.26
N VAL A 244 -1.36 3.48 15.12
CA VAL A 244 -0.89 4.00 13.84
C VAL A 244 0.36 3.24 13.42
N VAL A 245 0.44 2.80 12.17
CA VAL A 245 1.65 2.19 11.61
C VAL A 245 2.69 3.28 11.38
N VAL A 246 3.74 3.27 12.19
CA VAL A 246 4.84 4.21 12.06
C VAL A 246 5.81 3.72 11.00
N CYS A 247 6.11 4.58 10.02
CA CYS A 247 7.01 4.29 8.92
C CYS A 247 8.28 5.15 9.02
N LEU A 248 9.44 4.57 8.73
CA LEU A 248 10.69 5.30 8.54
C LEU A 248 10.83 5.65 7.07
N GLY A 249 10.97 6.92 6.77
CA GLY A 249 11.22 7.42 5.42
C GLY A 249 11.75 8.85 5.44
N HIS A 250 12.27 9.32 4.31
CA HIS A 250 12.85 10.66 4.19
C HIS A 250 13.85 10.96 5.33
N SER A 251 14.82 10.06 5.49
CA SER A 251 15.64 9.93 6.69
C SER A 251 17.12 9.80 6.31
N ALA A 252 17.98 10.42 7.08
CA ALA A 252 19.43 10.22 7.02
C ALA A 252 19.93 9.22 8.09
N ALA A 253 19.02 8.47 8.71
CA ALA A 253 19.33 7.55 9.80
C ALA A 253 20.45 6.56 9.44
N SER A 254 21.38 6.40 10.34
CA SER A 254 22.31 5.28 10.36
C SER A 254 21.56 3.98 10.69
N GLU A 255 22.25 2.85 10.54
CA GLU A 255 21.72 1.55 10.97
C GLU A 255 21.27 1.57 12.44
N GLN A 256 22.08 2.12 13.33
CA GLN A 256 21.78 2.22 14.77
C GLN A 256 20.57 3.10 15.07
N GLN A 257 20.46 4.24 14.37
CA GLN A 257 19.29 5.13 14.51
C GLN A 257 18.02 4.49 13.96
N ALA A 258 18.11 3.72 12.87
CA ALA A 258 16.99 2.95 12.36
C ALA A 258 16.54 1.87 13.35
N GLN A 259 17.49 1.13 13.96
CA GLN A 259 17.20 0.15 15.01
C GLN A 259 16.50 0.78 16.22
N ALA A 260 16.96 1.94 16.68
CA ALA A 260 16.29 2.69 17.74
C ALA A 260 14.85 3.08 17.34
N GLY A 261 14.62 3.46 16.08
CA GLY A 261 13.29 3.70 15.53
C GLY A 261 12.40 2.44 15.56
N PHE A 262 12.95 1.29 15.18
CA PHE A 262 12.22 0.01 15.23
C PHE A 262 11.86 -0.41 16.65
N GLU A 263 12.73 -0.18 17.60
CA GLU A 263 12.46 -0.40 19.04
C GLU A 263 11.41 0.57 19.57
N ALA A 264 11.36 1.79 19.02
CA ALA A 264 10.37 2.79 19.37
C ALA A 264 9.01 2.57 18.71
N GLY A 265 8.84 1.59 17.82
CA GLY A 265 7.54 1.25 17.23
C GLY A 265 7.43 1.42 15.72
N VAL A 266 8.50 1.80 15.01
CA VAL A 266 8.50 1.76 13.54
C VAL A 266 8.32 0.32 13.06
N ARG A 267 7.43 0.12 12.05
CA ARG A 267 7.09 -1.20 11.50
C ARG A 267 7.22 -1.28 9.98
N MET A 268 7.50 -0.18 9.31
CA MET A 268 7.64 -0.17 7.86
C MET A 268 8.72 0.82 7.43
N LEU A 269 9.41 0.54 6.32
CA LEU A 269 10.16 1.54 5.56
C LEU A 269 9.29 2.04 4.41
N THR A 270 9.14 3.35 4.32
CA THR A 270 8.49 4.03 3.19
C THR A 270 9.41 3.94 1.99
N HIS A 271 8.89 3.53 0.81
CA HIS A 271 9.60 3.43 -0.47
C HIS A 271 11.12 3.16 -0.33
N ALA A 272 11.45 1.99 0.24
CA ALA A 272 12.82 1.57 0.55
C ALA A 272 13.83 1.91 -0.55
N PHE A 273 15.00 2.37 -0.17
CA PHE A 273 16.08 2.98 -0.97
C PHE A 273 15.87 4.44 -1.38
N ASN A 274 14.63 4.91 -1.51
CA ASN A 274 14.36 6.28 -1.93
C ASN A 274 14.39 7.22 -0.73
N ALA A 275 15.02 8.39 -0.91
CA ALA A 275 15.18 9.42 0.14
C ALA A 275 15.77 8.90 1.47
N MET A 276 16.64 7.87 1.43
CA MET A 276 17.36 7.32 2.58
C MET A 276 18.76 6.83 2.18
N ALA A 277 19.56 6.40 3.15
CA ALA A 277 20.85 5.77 2.88
C ALA A 277 20.63 4.40 2.20
N GLY A 278 21.34 4.15 1.10
CA GLY A 278 21.38 2.85 0.45
C GLY A 278 22.27 1.83 1.17
N LEU A 279 22.32 0.60 0.63
CA LEU A 279 23.24 -0.44 1.12
C LEU A 279 24.69 -0.07 0.80
N HIS A 280 25.51 0.03 1.82
CA HIS A 280 26.94 0.27 1.67
C HIS A 280 27.71 -0.58 2.67
N HIS A 281 28.82 -1.19 2.25
CA HIS A 281 29.58 -2.17 3.04
C HIS A 281 30.15 -1.66 4.38
N ARG A 282 30.24 -0.35 4.60
CA ARG A 282 30.69 0.29 5.85
C ARG A 282 29.62 1.15 6.51
N ALA A 283 28.47 1.34 5.87
CA ALA A 283 27.36 2.13 6.37
C ALA A 283 26.05 1.50 5.86
N ALA A 284 25.61 0.45 6.53
CA ALA A 284 24.57 -0.44 6.03
C ALA A 284 23.20 0.24 5.86
N GLY A 285 22.89 1.24 6.68
CA GLY A 285 21.68 2.05 6.58
C GLY A 285 20.40 1.34 7.03
N PRO A 286 19.24 2.01 6.88
CA PRO A 286 17.97 1.53 7.40
C PRO A 286 17.45 0.27 6.68
N VAL A 287 17.74 0.10 5.38
CA VAL A 287 17.28 -1.08 4.63
C VAL A 287 17.95 -2.36 5.16
N ALA A 288 19.27 -2.34 5.39
CA ALA A 288 19.96 -3.49 5.96
C ALA A 288 19.47 -3.79 7.38
N ALA A 289 19.30 -2.76 8.21
CA ALA A 289 18.78 -2.90 9.56
C ALA A 289 17.38 -3.58 9.56
N ALA A 290 16.49 -3.18 8.65
CA ALA A 290 15.16 -3.75 8.52
C ALA A 290 15.19 -5.22 8.04
N VAL A 291 16.00 -5.51 7.02
CA VAL A 291 16.18 -6.88 6.51
C VAL A 291 16.68 -7.82 7.59
N LEU A 292 17.70 -7.41 8.35
CA LEU A 292 18.29 -8.22 9.41
C LEU A 292 17.35 -8.41 10.59
N ARG A 293 16.51 -7.43 10.87
CA ARG A 293 15.52 -7.52 11.94
C ARG A 293 14.37 -8.49 11.60
N GLY A 294 13.91 -8.53 10.35
CA GLY A 294 12.96 -9.54 9.86
C GLY A 294 11.48 -9.23 10.07
N ASP A 295 11.11 -8.29 10.95
CA ASP A 295 9.72 -7.91 11.30
C ASP A 295 9.32 -6.50 10.81
N ILE A 296 10.14 -5.86 9.98
CA ILE A 296 9.89 -4.55 9.40
C ILE A 296 9.47 -4.70 7.95
N ALA A 297 8.29 -4.20 7.60
CA ALA A 297 7.83 -4.18 6.22
C ALA A 297 8.67 -3.22 5.36
N LEU A 298 8.89 -3.58 4.10
CA LEU A 298 9.70 -2.83 3.16
C LEU A 298 8.80 -2.37 2.01
N GLY A 299 8.32 -1.12 2.05
CA GLY A 299 7.59 -0.51 0.93
C GLY A 299 8.54 -0.42 -0.28
N LEU A 300 8.15 -0.95 -1.42
CA LEU A 300 8.97 -0.98 -2.62
C LEU A 300 8.19 -0.48 -3.83
N ILE A 301 8.71 0.57 -4.47
CA ILE A 301 8.27 1.01 -5.79
C ILE A 301 8.99 0.14 -6.83
N ALA A 302 8.27 -0.77 -7.48
CA ALA A 302 8.85 -1.79 -8.36
C ALA A 302 8.70 -1.44 -9.86
N ASP A 303 8.74 -0.15 -10.21
CA ASP A 303 8.56 0.36 -11.57
C ASP A 303 9.82 0.24 -12.45
N GLY A 304 10.94 -0.20 -11.88
CA GLY A 304 12.24 -0.29 -12.56
C GLY A 304 12.95 1.04 -12.78
N VAL A 305 12.37 2.14 -12.29
CA VAL A 305 12.88 3.52 -12.38
C VAL A 305 13.36 4.04 -11.03
N HIS A 306 12.51 3.93 -9.99
CA HIS A 306 12.85 4.33 -8.62
C HIS A 306 13.82 3.37 -7.96
N VAL A 307 13.70 2.09 -8.27
CA VAL A 307 14.61 1.05 -7.80
C VAL A 307 15.03 0.20 -9.01
N ALA A 308 16.33 0.08 -9.23
CA ALA A 308 16.85 -0.75 -10.31
C ALA A 308 16.34 -2.19 -10.16
N PRO A 309 15.94 -2.88 -11.26
CA PRO A 309 15.40 -4.24 -11.17
C PRO A 309 16.31 -5.22 -10.45
N SER A 310 17.62 -5.09 -10.59
CA SER A 310 18.60 -5.90 -9.85
C SER A 310 18.53 -5.70 -8.35
N MET A 311 18.29 -4.47 -7.88
CA MET A 311 18.13 -4.17 -6.44
C MET A 311 16.80 -4.68 -5.91
N ALA A 312 15.72 -4.57 -6.68
CA ALA A 312 14.42 -5.14 -6.33
C ALA A 312 14.51 -6.67 -6.20
N VAL A 313 15.18 -7.36 -7.14
CA VAL A 313 15.42 -8.80 -7.08
C VAL A 313 16.32 -9.17 -5.89
N LEU A 314 17.38 -8.37 -5.62
CA LEU A 314 18.23 -8.59 -4.45
C LEU A 314 17.40 -8.52 -3.17
N LEU A 315 16.60 -7.49 -2.98
CA LEU A 315 15.76 -7.32 -1.82
C LEU A 315 14.71 -8.44 -1.68
N GLN A 316 14.11 -8.85 -2.78
CA GLN A 316 13.17 -9.98 -2.82
C GLN A 316 13.84 -11.30 -2.39
N ARG A 317 15.11 -11.52 -2.71
CA ARG A 317 15.85 -12.72 -2.29
C ARG A 317 16.25 -12.67 -0.82
N LEU A 318 16.57 -11.49 -0.30
CA LEU A 318 16.99 -11.29 1.10
C LEU A 318 15.81 -11.31 2.07
N ALA A 319 14.69 -10.69 1.67
CA ALA A 319 13.56 -10.42 2.56
C ALA A 319 12.20 -10.59 1.85
N PRO A 320 11.90 -11.78 1.26
CA PRO A 320 10.70 -11.96 0.41
C PRO A 320 9.39 -11.78 1.19
N GLN A 321 9.41 -11.97 2.50
CA GLN A 321 8.21 -11.87 3.34
C GLN A 321 7.99 -10.48 3.94
N GLN A 322 8.98 -9.59 3.83
CA GLN A 322 8.90 -8.22 4.31
C GLN A 322 8.45 -7.24 3.20
N LEU A 323 8.47 -7.67 1.92
CA LEU A 323 8.17 -6.79 0.80
C LEU A 323 6.69 -6.43 0.73
N VAL A 324 6.42 -5.13 0.64
CA VAL A 324 5.12 -4.55 0.36
C VAL A 324 5.26 -3.68 -0.89
N LEU A 325 4.61 -4.08 -1.98
CA LEU A 325 4.60 -3.27 -3.18
C LEU A 325 3.72 -2.04 -2.95
N VAL A 326 4.24 -0.87 -3.27
CA VAL A 326 3.54 0.40 -3.24
C VAL A 326 3.69 1.09 -4.60
N SER A 327 2.67 1.82 -5.03
CA SER A 327 2.75 2.53 -6.30
C SER A 327 3.47 3.86 -6.17
N ASP A 328 3.28 4.55 -5.06
CA ASP A 328 3.63 5.96 -4.90
C ASP A 328 3.06 6.81 -6.05
N ALA A 329 1.93 6.37 -6.63
CA ALA A 329 1.32 6.99 -7.79
C ALA A 329 0.82 8.40 -7.46
N LEU A 330 0.89 9.28 -8.47
CA LEU A 330 0.58 10.70 -8.37
C LEU A 330 -0.75 11.07 -9.08
N ALA A 331 -1.10 12.34 -9.06
CA ALA A 331 -2.27 12.87 -9.74
C ALA A 331 -2.47 12.40 -11.20
N PRO A 332 -1.42 12.21 -12.02
CA PRO A 332 -1.58 11.70 -13.39
C PRO A 332 -1.98 10.22 -13.51
N TYR A 333 -2.03 9.44 -12.45
CA TYR A 333 -2.50 8.05 -12.52
C TYR A 333 -3.87 7.97 -13.22
N GLY A 334 -3.97 7.09 -14.21
CA GLY A 334 -5.18 6.94 -15.05
C GLY A 334 -5.34 7.97 -16.17
N LEU A 335 -4.37 8.88 -16.35
CA LEU A 335 -4.35 9.88 -17.42
C LEU A 335 -3.22 9.61 -18.43
N PRO A 336 -3.28 10.16 -19.69
CA PRO A 336 -2.23 9.97 -20.69
C PRO A 336 -0.91 10.64 -20.29
N ASP A 337 0.17 10.38 -21.05
CA ASP A 337 1.42 11.13 -20.92
C ASP A 337 1.18 12.61 -21.24
N GLY A 338 1.94 13.51 -20.57
CA GLY A 338 1.76 14.93 -20.73
C GLY A 338 2.36 15.73 -19.58
N THR A 339 2.08 17.03 -19.58
CA THR A 339 2.49 17.92 -18.49
C THR A 339 1.29 18.19 -17.59
N TYR A 340 1.46 17.90 -16.32
CA TYR A 340 0.48 18.08 -15.27
C TYR A 340 0.99 19.06 -14.24
N ARG A 341 0.24 19.25 -13.17
CA ARG A 341 0.60 20.12 -12.06
C ARG A 341 0.77 19.29 -10.79
N TRP A 342 1.84 19.56 -10.04
CA TRP A 342 2.06 19.04 -8.71
C TRP A 342 2.42 20.20 -7.80
N ASP A 343 1.58 20.51 -6.80
CA ASP A 343 1.60 21.77 -6.13
C ASP A 343 1.59 22.93 -7.16
N GLU A 344 2.55 23.86 -7.13
CA GLU A 344 2.65 24.90 -8.15
C GLU A 344 3.65 24.59 -9.28
N ARG A 345 4.28 23.40 -9.28
CA ARG A 345 5.35 23.01 -10.19
C ARG A 345 4.84 22.14 -11.34
N PRO A 346 5.37 22.31 -12.56
CA PRO A 346 5.10 21.37 -13.65
C PRO A 346 5.62 19.97 -13.33
N LEU A 347 4.78 18.97 -13.58
CA LEU A 347 5.07 17.55 -13.49
C LEU A 347 5.00 16.95 -14.88
N ILE A 348 6.13 16.52 -15.39
CA ILE A 348 6.23 15.89 -16.70
C ILE A 348 6.03 14.38 -16.54
N VAL A 349 5.06 13.82 -17.27
CA VAL A 349 4.78 12.39 -17.33
C VAL A 349 5.18 11.87 -18.70
N GLU A 350 6.08 10.91 -18.71
CA GLU A 350 6.60 10.30 -19.92
C GLU A 350 6.87 8.80 -19.67
N GLN A 351 6.27 7.95 -20.50
CA GLN A 351 6.41 6.48 -20.41
C GLN A 351 6.12 5.92 -18.99
N GLY A 352 5.11 6.47 -18.31
CA GLY A 352 4.71 6.03 -16.97
C GLY A 352 5.59 6.55 -15.83
N SER A 353 6.64 7.32 -16.11
CA SER A 353 7.51 7.95 -15.12
C SER A 353 7.15 9.42 -14.95
N CYS A 354 7.22 9.91 -13.70
CA CYS A 354 6.94 11.30 -13.35
C CYS A 354 8.21 12.02 -12.90
N ARG A 355 8.43 13.25 -13.38
CA ARG A 355 9.56 14.10 -12.98
C ARG A 355 9.18 15.58 -12.95
N LEU A 356 9.83 16.34 -12.06
CA LEU A 356 9.80 17.79 -12.10
C LEU A 356 10.73 18.31 -13.20
N GLU A 357 10.63 19.61 -13.55
CA GLU A 357 11.50 20.23 -14.56
C GLU A 357 13.00 20.19 -14.19
N ASP A 358 13.33 20.22 -12.90
CA ASP A 358 14.71 20.08 -12.42
C ASP A 358 15.27 18.65 -12.50
N GLY A 359 14.49 17.72 -13.03
CA GLY A 359 14.84 16.31 -13.15
C GLY A 359 14.62 15.49 -11.88
N THR A 360 14.14 16.08 -10.79
CA THR A 360 13.78 15.35 -9.57
C THR A 360 12.66 14.35 -9.90
N ARG A 361 12.93 13.06 -9.69
CA ARG A 361 11.95 12.00 -9.91
C ARG A 361 10.88 12.04 -8.82
N ARG A 362 9.68 11.67 -9.21
CA ARG A 362 8.49 11.57 -8.37
C ARG A 362 7.85 10.22 -8.62
N GLY A 363 6.96 9.80 -7.77
CA GLY A 363 6.21 8.56 -7.83
C GLY A 363 5.75 8.15 -9.23
N CYS A 364 5.07 7.03 -9.34
CA CYS A 364 4.62 6.46 -10.61
C CYS A 364 3.32 7.08 -11.12
N ARG A 365 3.03 6.80 -12.39
CA ARG A 365 1.72 7.02 -12.99
C ARG A 365 0.83 5.79 -12.81
#